data_6dceb645ce0ef34b574f09507f2e2acf
#
_entry.id   6dceb645ce0ef34b574f09507f2e2acf
#
_cell.length_a   1.000
_cell.length_b   1.000
_cell.length_c   1.000
_cell.angle_alpha   90.00
_cell.angle_beta   90.00
_cell.angle_gamma   90.00
#
_symmetry.space_group_name_H-M   'P 1'
#
loop_
_entity.id
_entity.type
_entity.pdbx_description
1 polymer ?
#
loop_
_entity_poly.entity_id
_entity_poly.type
_entity_poly.pdbx_seq_one_letter_code
_entity_poly.pdbx_strand_id
1 'polypeptide(L)'
;FPPSASTSFDLVFTGKMDYRPNVDGVLWFAEKVWPALRSARPETTWAIVGQKPHARLDSLRGKEGITITGFVPQIHPYLAGTSIYIVPLRIGSGTRLKILEAMAAGLPIISSTIGAEGLHIQSQNEMILADSPDEWVENILSLLGDPERRAEMGAAAHRFAMRYDWRTIIPLMRDIYSSLLNGNDG
;
A
#
# COMPACT_ATOMS: atom_id res chain seq x y z
N PHE A 1 -16.85 4.28 -6.62
CA PHE A 1 -17.32 5.50 -5.95
C PHE A 1 -16.37 6.62 -6.34
N PRO A 2 -16.85 7.80 -6.77
CA PRO A 2 -15.98 8.93 -7.02
C PRO A 2 -15.33 9.39 -5.70
N PRO A 3 -14.05 9.80 -5.72
CA PRO A 3 -13.41 10.38 -4.55
C PRO A 3 -14.14 11.67 -4.14
N SER A 4 -14.29 11.88 -2.83
CA SER A 4 -14.73 13.17 -2.29
C SER A 4 -13.51 13.96 -1.85
N ALA A 5 -13.62 15.28 -1.74
CA ALA A 5 -12.53 16.14 -1.26
C ALA A 5 -12.00 15.69 0.13
N SER A 6 -12.87 15.11 0.96
CA SER A 6 -12.52 14.59 2.29
C SER A 6 -11.74 13.26 2.27
N THR A 7 -11.64 12.59 1.12
CA THR A 7 -10.93 11.31 0.93
C THR A 7 -9.78 11.40 -0.07
N SER A 8 -9.45 12.60 -0.55
CA SER A 8 -8.35 12.84 -1.47
C SER A 8 -7.06 13.13 -0.71
N PHE A 9 -6.03 12.32 -0.92
CA PHE A 9 -4.72 12.44 -0.28
C PHE A 9 -3.59 12.13 -1.26
N ASP A 10 -2.43 12.73 -1.03
CA ASP A 10 -1.23 12.35 -1.79
C ASP A 10 -0.79 10.93 -1.46
N LEU A 11 -0.76 10.60 -0.16
CA LEU A 11 -0.33 9.31 0.34
C LEU A 11 -1.42 8.64 1.17
N VAL A 12 -1.55 7.31 1.06
CA VAL A 12 -2.37 6.51 1.96
C VAL A 12 -1.65 5.26 2.44
N PHE A 13 -1.89 4.91 3.68
CA PHE A 13 -1.58 3.61 4.27
C PHE A 13 -2.82 3.04 4.94
N THR A 14 -3.14 1.78 4.67
CA THR A 14 -4.31 1.12 5.27
C THR A 14 -3.90 -0.02 6.18
N GLY A 15 -4.68 -0.26 7.22
CA GLY A 15 -4.50 -1.44 8.06
C GLY A 15 -5.13 -1.33 9.44
N LYS A 16 -5.03 -2.41 10.20
CA LYS A 16 -5.42 -2.43 11.59
C LYS A 16 -4.35 -1.72 12.44
N MET A 17 -4.70 -0.60 13.08
CA MET A 17 -3.75 0.30 13.73
C MET A 17 -3.43 -0.05 15.19
N ASP A 18 -3.82 -1.24 15.66
CA ASP A 18 -3.31 -1.90 16.87
C ASP A 18 -2.33 -3.06 16.53
N TYR A 19 -2.15 -3.38 15.25
CA TYR A 19 -1.20 -4.38 14.80
C TYR A 19 0.22 -3.82 14.78
N ARG A 20 1.12 -4.40 15.59
CA ARG A 20 2.48 -3.91 15.82
C ARG A 20 3.25 -3.53 14.56
N PRO A 21 3.30 -4.35 13.49
CA PRO A 21 4.00 -3.98 12.26
C PRO A 21 3.47 -2.69 11.60
N ASN A 22 2.15 -2.49 11.61
CA ASN A 22 1.54 -1.27 11.05
C ASN A 22 1.91 -0.04 11.90
N VAL A 23 1.81 -0.17 13.22
CA VAL A 23 2.17 0.94 14.16
C VAL A 23 3.66 1.30 14.02
N ASP A 24 4.54 0.29 13.96
CA ASP A 24 5.98 0.49 13.78
C ASP A 24 6.29 1.20 12.47
N GLY A 25 5.74 0.71 11.36
CA GLY A 25 5.97 1.30 10.04
C GLY A 25 5.46 2.75 9.93
N VAL A 26 4.26 3.02 10.45
CA VAL A 26 3.68 4.37 10.48
C VAL A 26 4.56 5.33 11.29
N LEU A 27 5.01 4.92 12.49
CA LEU A 27 5.85 5.77 13.34
C LEU A 27 7.21 6.02 12.71
N TRP A 28 7.84 4.99 12.14
CA TRP A 28 9.10 5.12 11.44
C TRP A 28 9.00 6.09 10.26
N PHE A 29 7.96 5.95 9.43
CA PHE A 29 7.75 6.84 8.29
C PHE A 29 7.52 8.29 8.74
N ALA A 30 6.72 8.49 9.80
CA ALA A 30 6.44 9.80 10.36
C ALA A 30 7.68 10.47 11.01
N GLU A 31 8.64 9.67 11.49
CA GLU A 31 9.87 10.18 12.11
C GLU A 31 11.00 10.40 11.10
N LYS A 32 11.18 9.45 10.15
CA LYS A 32 12.38 9.41 9.30
C LYS A 32 12.14 9.97 7.89
N VAL A 33 10.93 9.87 7.35
CA VAL A 33 10.62 10.26 5.97
C VAL A 33 9.79 11.54 5.90
N TRP A 34 8.73 11.60 6.70
CA TRP A 34 7.74 12.67 6.65
C TRP A 34 8.32 14.10 6.79
N PRO A 35 9.28 14.39 7.71
CA PRO A 35 9.83 15.74 7.85
C PRO A 35 10.54 16.23 6.59
N ALA A 36 11.36 15.39 5.96
CA ALA A 36 12.08 15.74 4.74
C ALA A 36 11.10 15.91 3.55
N LEU A 37 10.10 15.05 3.45
CA LEU A 37 9.05 15.15 2.44
C LEU A 37 8.26 16.46 2.57
N ARG A 38 7.83 16.81 3.78
CA ARG A 38 7.12 18.08 4.06
C ARG A 38 7.99 19.31 3.86
N SER A 39 9.30 19.22 4.11
CA SER A 39 10.23 20.30 3.81
C SER A 39 10.34 20.55 2.30
N ALA A 40 10.36 19.49 1.49
CA ALA A 40 10.45 19.59 0.04
C ALA A 40 9.11 19.95 -0.63
N ARG A 41 8.00 19.48 -0.07
CA ARG A 41 6.64 19.70 -0.59
C ARG A 41 5.65 19.91 0.58
N PRO A 42 5.51 21.17 1.05
CA PRO A 42 4.74 21.49 2.26
C PRO A 42 3.26 21.14 2.23
N GLU A 43 2.64 21.08 1.04
CA GLU A 43 1.24 20.74 0.85
C GLU A 43 0.94 19.24 0.90
N THR A 44 1.96 18.38 0.95
CA THR A 44 1.77 16.92 0.95
C THR A 44 0.85 16.45 2.08
N THR A 45 -0.09 15.58 1.74
CA THR A 45 -1.07 15.01 2.66
C THR A 45 -0.92 13.49 2.77
N TRP A 46 -1.15 12.96 3.97
CA TRP A 46 -1.04 11.54 4.26
C TRP A 46 -2.21 11.05 5.12
N ALA A 47 -2.97 10.06 4.63
CA ALA A 47 -3.99 9.38 5.39
C ALA A 47 -3.50 8.03 5.94
N ILE A 48 -3.69 7.85 7.24
CA ILE A 48 -3.50 6.58 7.95
C ILE A 48 -4.90 6.04 8.23
N VAL A 49 -5.33 5.10 7.38
CA VAL A 49 -6.72 4.61 7.34
C VAL A 49 -6.83 3.27 8.04
N GLY A 50 -7.63 3.21 9.11
CA GLY A 50 -7.89 1.93 9.78
C GLY A 50 -8.33 2.04 11.23
N GLN A 51 -8.93 0.94 11.67
CA GLN A 51 -9.53 0.86 13.00
C GLN A 51 -8.49 0.70 14.12
N LYS A 52 -8.94 1.00 15.34
CA LYS A 52 -8.19 0.81 16.60
C LYS A 52 -6.82 1.48 16.60
N PRO A 53 -6.74 2.80 16.41
CA PRO A 53 -5.46 3.50 16.50
C PRO A 53 -4.82 3.26 17.87
N HIS A 54 -3.59 2.74 17.87
CA HIS A 54 -2.82 2.52 19.08
C HIS A 54 -2.39 3.88 19.67
N ALA A 55 -2.35 4.00 21.01
CA ALA A 55 -1.99 5.24 21.71
C ALA A 55 -0.64 5.83 21.27
N ARG A 56 0.33 5.01 20.83
CA ARG A 56 1.59 5.49 20.27
C ARG A 56 1.42 6.38 19.04
N LEU A 57 0.30 6.26 18.31
CA LEU A 57 -0.01 7.09 17.16
C LEU A 57 -0.61 8.45 17.53
N ASP A 58 -0.96 8.66 18.81
CA ASP A 58 -1.53 9.92 19.26
C ASP A 58 -0.56 11.10 19.10
N SER A 59 0.75 10.84 19.11
CA SER A 59 1.78 11.83 18.81
C SER A 59 1.73 12.38 17.37
N LEU A 60 1.00 11.71 16.47
CA LEU A 60 0.81 12.14 15.09
C LEU A 60 -0.49 12.92 14.88
N ARG A 61 -1.41 12.90 15.88
CA ARG A 61 -2.67 13.64 15.78
C ARG A 61 -2.40 15.15 15.80
N GLY A 62 -3.02 15.86 14.90
CA GLY A 62 -2.83 17.29 14.74
C GLY A 62 -1.50 17.70 14.08
N LYS A 63 -0.63 16.75 13.71
CA LYS A 63 0.50 17.08 12.84
C LYS A 63 0.00 17.46 11.45
N GLU A 64 0.52 18.56 10.95
CA GLU A 64 0.14 19.11 9.65
C GLU A 64 0.33 18.10 8.53
N GLY A 65 -0.68 17.95 7.67
CA GLY A 65 -0.72 17.03 6.55
C GLY A 65 -1.00 15.57 6.93
N ILE A 66 -1.08 15.19 8.21
CA ILE A 66 -1.37 13.81 8.65
C ILE A 66 -2.82 13.69 9.13
N THR A 67 -3.54 12.71 8.59
CA THR A 67 -4.89 12.34 9.01
C THR A 67 -4.93 10.89 9.48
N ILE A 68 -5.36 10.66 10.73
CA ILE A 68 -5.64 9.31 11.26
C ILE A 68 -7.15 9.17 11.32
N THR A 69 -7.72 8.30 10.46
CA THR A 69 -9.17 8.22 10.32
C THR A 69 -9.88 7.46 11.44
N GLY A 70 -9.18 6.49 12.06
CA GLY A 70 -9.87 5.47 12.85
C GLY A 70 -10.65 4.50 11.94
N PHE A 71 -11.73 3.92 12.48
CA PHE A 71 -12.61 3.03 11.69
C PHE A 71 -13.30 3.80 10.58
N VAL A 72 -13.26 3.24 9.39
CA VAL A 72 -14.05 3.69 8.24
C VAL A 72 -14.90 2.53 7.70
N PRO A 73 -16.17 2.77 7.31
CA PRO A 73 -17.01 1.70 6.79
C PRO A 73 -16.50 1.07 5.50
N GLN A 74 -15.81 1.88 4.68
CA GLN A 74 -15.24 1.47 3.39
C GLN A 74 -13.91 2.16 3.17
N ILE A 75 -12.92 1.40 2.70
CA ILE A 75 -11.59 1.92 2.35
C ILE A 75 -11.51 2.43 0.90
N HIS A 76 -12.39 1.93 0.03
CA HIS A 76 -12.37 2.24 -1.40
C HIS A 76 -12.37 3.74 -1.74
N PRO A 77 -13.14 4.62 -1.07
CA PRO A 77 -13.09 6.06 -1.33
C PRO A 77 -11.70 6.65 -1.08
N TYR A 78 -10.98 6.16 -0.07
CA TYR A 78 -9.60 6.59 0.23
C TYR A 78 -8.62 6.09 -0.81
N LEU A 79 -8.76 4.84 -1.28
CA LEU A 79 -7.93 4.32 -2.38
C LEU A 79 -8.19 5.10 -3.67
N ALA A 80 -9.46 5.32 -4.03
CA ALA A 80 -9.82 6.04 -5.25
C ALA A 80 -9.36 7.52 -5.26
N GLY A 81 -9.24 8.14 -4.08
CA GLY A 81 -8.82 9.54 -3.92
C GLY A 81 -7.33 9.73 -3.68
N THR A 82 -6.52 8.68 -3.79
CA THR A 82 -5.10 8.71 -3.42
C THR A 82 -4.19 8.71 -4.64
N SER A 83 -3.09 9.48 -4.55
CA SER A 83 -2.06 9.50 -5.58
C SER A 83 -1.10 8.31 -5.48
N ILE A 84 -0.67 7.94 -4.26
CA ILE A 84 0.33 6.89 -4.02
C ILE A 84 -0.07 6.08 -2.78
N TYR A 85 -0.04 4.77 -2.90
CA TYR A 85 -0.18 3.85 -1.76
C TYR A 85 1.19 3.52 -1.18
N ILE A 86 1.39 3.69 0.12
CA ILE A 86 2.67 3.44 0.78
C ILE A 86 2.60 2.28 1.76
N VAL A 87 3.67 1.45 1.82
CA VAL A 87 3.74 0.30 2.75
C VAL A 87 5.09 0.29 3.47
N PRO A 88 5.30 1.15 4.47
CA PRO A 88 6.58 1.33 5.15
C PRO A 88 6.81 0.29 6.26
N LEU A 89 6.49 -0.99 6.03
CA LEU A 89 6.64 -2.05 7.02
C LEU A 89 8.10 -2.43 7.16
N ARG A 90 8.60 -2.53 8.40
CA ARG A 90 9.98 -2.93 8.73
C ARG A 90 10.06 -4.30 9.39
N ILE A 91 8.91 -4.80 9.83
CA ILE A 91 8.73 -6.10 10.47
C ILE A 91 7.40 -6.70 10.02
N GLY A 92 7.26 -7.99 10.16
CA GLY A 92 6.02 -8.71 9.86
C GLY A 92 6.21 -9.79 8.81
N SER A 93 5.26 -10.71 8.78
CA SER A 93 5.19 -11.83 7.83
C SER A 93 3.75 -12.00 7.34
N GLY A 94 3.54 -12.90 6.38
CA GLY A 94 2.23 -13.25 5.86
C GLY A 94 1.84 -12.52 4.58
N THR A 95 0.70 -12.92 4.00
CA THR A 95 0.20 -12.42 2.72
C THR A 95 -0.12 -10.93 2.78
N ARG A 96 0.38 -10.19 1.82
CA ARG A 96 0.26 -8.74 1.73
C ARG A 96 -1.05 -8.30 1.04
N LEU A 97 -2.20 -8.77 1.54
CA LEU A 97 -3.50 -8.49 0.93
C LEU A 97 -3.75 -7.00 0.70
N LYS A 98 -3.32 -6.13 1.63
CA LYS A 98 -3.44 -4.68 1.47
C LYS A 98 -2.74 -4.13 0.21
N ILE A 99 -1.61 -4.74 -0.18
CA ILE A 99 -0.91 -4.38 -1.42
C ILE A 99 -1.73 -4.83 -2.62
N LEU A 100 -2.22 -6.05 -2.62
CA LEU A 100 -3.07 -6.56 -3.70
C LEU A 100 -4.36 -5.76 -3.85
N GLU A 101 -4.97 -5.30 -2.74
CA GLU A 101 -6.13 -4.41 -2.77
C GLU A 101 -5.80 -3.05 -3.43
N ALA A 102 -4.66 -2.45 -3.06
CA ALA A 102 -4.21 -1.19 -3.65
C ALA A 102 -3.83 -1.36 -5.13
N MET A 103 -3.17 -2.46 -5.49
CA MET A 103 -2.87 -2.82 -6.87
C MET A 103 -4.14 -3.02 -7.71
N ALA A 104 -5.12 -3.73 -7.15
CA ALA A 104 -6.42 -3.94 -7.81
C ALA A 104 -7.19 -2.62 -8.00
N ALA A 105 -6.99 -1.64 -7.13
CA ALA A 105 -7.51 -0.29 -7.29
C ALA A 105 -6.73 0.55 -8.32
N GLY A 106 -5.64 0.03 -8.90
CA GLY A 106 -4.82 0.72 -9.91
C GLY A 106 -3.93 1.81 -9.33
N LEU A 107 -3.50 1.68 -8.07
CA LEU A 107 -2.63 2.66 -7.43
C LEU A 107 -1.15 2.34 -7.68
N PRO A 108 -0.31 3.35 -7.93
CA PRO A 108 1.13 3.21 -7.82
C PRO A 108 1.51 2.95 -6.35
N ILE A 109 2.45 2.04 -6.15
CA ILE A 109 2.82 1.58 -4.80
C ILE A 109 4.30 1.81 -4.55
N ILE A 110 4.62 2.33 -3.38
CA ILE A 110 5.97 2.32 -2.82
C ILE A 110 5.93 1.47 -1.55
N SER A 111 6.80 0.48 -1.46
CA SER A 111 6.88 -0.44 -0.32
C SER A 111 8.31 -0.62 0.14
N SER A 112 8.52 -0.91 1.42
CA SER A 112 9.78 -1.52 1.85
C SER A 112 9.90 -2.94 1.27
N THR A 113 11.11 -3.47 1.18
CA THR A 113 11.36 -4.86 0.80
C THR A 113 10.60 -5.83 1.70
N ILE A 114 10.58 -5.59 3.01
CA ILE A 114 9.80 -6.39 3.97
C ILE A 114 8.29 -6.22 3.73
N GLY A 115 7.84 -5.02 3.39
CA GLY A 115 6.43 -4.76 3.06
C GLY A 115 5.93 -5.55 1.86
N ALA A 116 6.80 -5.79 0.87
CA ALA A 116 6.51 -6.52 -0.37
C ALA A 116 6.78 -8.03 -0.29
N GLU A 117 7.27 -8.54 0.85
CA GLU A 117 7.63 -9.96 1.02
C GLU A 117 6.48 -10.88 0.62
N GLY A 118 6.80 -11.92 -0.16
CA GLY A 118 5.84 -12.90 -0.67
C GLY A 118 5.12 -12.48 -1.96
N LEU A 119 5.36 -11.25 -2.46
CA LEU A 119 4.93 -10.84 -3.79
C LEU A 119 6.11 -10.92 -4.76
N HIS A 120 5.97 -11.72 -5.81
CA HIS A 120 7.00 -11.86 -6.83
C HIS A 120 6.94 -10.68 -7.82
N ILE A 121 7.38 -9.50 -7.35
CA ILE A 121 7.46 -8.30 -8.17
C ILE A 121 8.57 -8.46 -9.21
N GLN A 122 8.23 -8.25 -10.49
CA GLN A 122 9.14 -8.47 -11.61
C GLN A 122 9.77 -7.18 -12.14
N SER A 123 9.16 -6.04 -11.84
CA SER A 123 9.66 -4.75 -12.32
C SER A 123 9.30 -3.60 -11.37
N GLN A 124 10.10 -2.53 -11.42
CA GLN A 124 9.79 -1.27 -10.73
C GLN A 124 8.52 -0.59 -11.26
N ASN A 125 8.02 -1.00 -12.42
CA ASN A 125 6.75 -0.51 -12.94
C ASN A 125 5.54 -1.09 -12.20
N GLU A 126 5.68 -2.26 -11.56
CA GLU A 126 4.61 -2.87 -10.76
C GLU A 126 4.56 -2.30 -9.35
N MET A 127 5.74 -2.01 -8.77
CA MET A 127 5.92 -1.44 -7.43
C MET A 127 7.35 -0.92 -7.29
N ILE A 128 7.53 0.21 -6.61
CA ILE A 128 8.85 0.69 -6.21
C ILE A 128 9.18 0.13 -4.82
N LEU A 129 10.40 -0.40 -4.68
CA LEU A 129 10.95 -0.79 -3.39
C LEU A 129 11.87 0.32 -2.88
N ALA A 130 11.70 0.71 -1.62
CA ALA A 130 12.48 1.72 -0.92
C ALA A 130 12.70 1.30 0.53
N ASP A 131 13.93 1.24 0.98
CA ASP A 131 14.28 0.81 2.35
C ASP A 131 14.93 1.94 3.17
N SER A 132 15.61 2.88 2.52
CA SER A 132 16.20 4.06 3.17
C SER A 132 15.25 5.26 3.15
N PRO A 133 15.31 6.18 4.14
CA PRO A 133 14.50 7.39 4.13
C PRO A 133 14.66 8.24 2.87
N ASP A 134 15.86 8.34 2.33
CA ASP A 134 16.16 9.14 1.15
C ASP A 134 15.48 8.55 -0.10
N GLU A 135 15.53 7.22 -0.29
CA GLU A 135 14.82 6.54 -1.37
C GLU A 135 13.30 6.76 -1.29
N TRP A 136 12.72 6.75 -0.08
CA TRP A 136 11.30 7.05 0.12
C TRP A 136 10.97 8.46 -0.33
N VAL A 137 11.74 9.46 0.11
CA VAL A 137 11.51 10.87 -0.23
C VAL A 137 11.65 11.08 -1.73
N GLU A 138 12.74 10.60 -2.34
CA GLU A 138 13.01 10.74 -3.78
C GLU A 138 11.89 10.13 -4.63
N ASN A 139 11.51 8.88 -4.35
CA ASN A 139 10.49 8.18 -5.13
C ASN A 139 9.10 8.79 -4.95
N ILE A 140 8.73 9.25 -3.74
CA ILE A 140 7.46 9.92 -3.51
C ILE A 140 7.41 11.24 -4.28
N LEU A 141 8.44 12.09 -4.17
CA LEU A 141 8.48 13.37 -4.86
C LEU A 141 8.46 13.19 -6.39
N SER A 142 9.22 12.23 -6.91
CA SER A 142 9.23 11.87 -8.33
C SER A 142 7.83 11.48 -8.81
N LEU A 143 7.15 10.58 -8.10
CA LEU A 143 5.79 10.15 -8.49
C LEU A 143 4.75 11.26 -8.31
N LEU A 144 4.83 12.09 -7.27
CA LEU A 144 3.89 13.21 -7.10
C LEU A 144 4.04 14.24 -8.23
N GLY A 145 5.24 14.40 -8.76
CA GLY A 145 5.53 15.30 -9.88
C GLY A 145 5.15 14.76 -11.26
N ASP A 146 4.88 13.45 -11.38
CA ASP A 146 4.70 12.77 -12.68
C ASP A 146 3.38 11.98 -12.71
N PRO A 147 2.26 12.60 -13.12
CA PRO A 147 0.95 11.95 -13.23
C PRO A 147 0.92 10.81 -14.26
N GLU A 148 1.69 10.92 -15.36
CA GLU A 148 1.72 9.90 -16.41
C GLU A 148 2.37 8.62 -15.87
N ARG A 149 3.53 8.76 -15.23
CA ARG A 149 4.21 7.65 -14.57
C ARG A 149 3.33 6.99 -13.50
N ARG A 150 2.58 7.78 -12.71
CA ARG A 150 1.61 7.22 -11.75
C ARG A 150 0.55 6.37 -12.44
N ALA A 151 -0.01 6.86 -13.56
CA ALA A 151 -1.02 6.12 -14.32
C ALA A 151 -0.46 4.82 -14.92
N GLU A 152 0.74 4.86 -15.48
CA GLU A 152 1.43 3.67 -16.03
C GLU A 152 1.70 2.62 -14.95
N MET A 153 2.23 3.04 -13.79
CA MET A 153 2.47 2.17 -12.66
C MET A 153 1.18 1.59 -12.10
N GLY A 154 0.14 2.41 -11.94
CA GLY A 154 -1.18 1.94 -11.50
C GLY A 154 -1.75 0.88 -12.43
N ALA A 155 -1.63 1.08 -13.76
CA ALA A 155 -2.05 0.09 -14.75
C ALA A 155 -1.23 -1.21 -14.68
N ALA A 156 0.08 -1.13 -14.45
CA ALA A 156 0.94 -2.29 -14.27
C ALA A 156 0.61 -3.04 -12.98
N ALA A 157 0.44 -2.32 -11.87
CA ALA A 157 0.01 -2.86 -10.58
C ALA A 157 -1.34 -3.59 -10.70
N HIS A 158 -2.31 -2.99 -11.38
CA HIS A 158 -3.62 -3.62 -11.60
C HIS A 158 -3.48 -4.94 -12.38
N ARG A 159 -2.70 -4.98 -13.48
CA ARG A 159 -2.44 -6.21 -14.23
C ARG A 159 -1.77 -7.28 -13.36
N PHE A 160 -0.85 -6.87 -12.48
CA PHE A 160 -0.23 -7.78 -11.53
C PHE A 160 -1.25 -8.39 -10.58
N ALA A 161 -2.12 -7.58 -9.96
CA ALA A 161 -3.15 -8.03 -9.02
C ALA A 161 -4.12 -9.05 -9.63
N MET A 162 -4.42 -8.95 -10.93
CA MET A 162 -5.30 -9.88 -11.64
C MET A 162 -4.79 -11.33 -11.63
N ARG A 163 -3.49 -11.56 -11.43
CA ARG A 163 -2.91 -12.90 -11.26
C ARG A 163 -3.38 -13.57 -9.97
N TYR A 164 -3.80 -12.78 -8.97
CA TYR A 164 -4.28 -13.20 -7.65
C TYR A 164 -5.81 -13.18 -7.54
N ASP A 165 -6.53 -12.93 -8.65
CA ASP A 165 -7.99 -13.02 -8.68
C ASP A 165 -8.43 -14.47 -8.45
N TRP A 166 -9.42 -14.68 -7.61
CA TRP A 166 -9.99 -16.00 -7.33
C TRP A 166 -10.47 -16.72 -8.58
N ARG A 167 -10.95 -15.98 -9.58
CA ARG A 167 -11.34 -16.53 -10.89
C ARG A 167 -10.16 -17.13 -11.66
N THR A 168 -8.94 -16.68 -11.38
CA THR A 168 -7.70 -17.22 -11.93
C THR A 168 -7.17 -18.36 -11.05
N ILE A 169 -7.20 -18.22 -9.74
CA ILE A 169 -6.59 -19.18 -8.80
C ILE A 169 -7.42 -20.45 -8.64
N ILE A 170 -8.75 -20.34 -8.56
CA ILE A 170 -9.63 -21.52 -8.34
C ILE A 170 -9.49 -22.60 -9.42
N PRO A 171 -9.48 -22.28 -10.74
CA PRO A 171 -9.23 -23.27 -11.77
C PRO A 171 -7.89 -24.00 -11.60
N LEU A 172 -6.81 -23.26 -11.32
CA LEU A 172 -5.48 -23.85 -11.09
C LEU A 172 -5.47 -24.82 -9.90
N MET A 173 -6.10 -24.44 -8.79
CA MET A 173 -6.24 -25.32 -7.62
C MET A 173 -7.01 -26.59 -7.98
N ARG A 174 -8.14 -26.47 -8.71
CA ARG A 174 -8.94 -27.60 -9.15
C ARG A 174 -8.14 -28.56 -10.01
N ASP A 175 -7.33 -28.04 -10.94
CA ASP A 175 -6.51 -28.86 -11.83
C ASP A 175 -5.42 -29.61 -11.04
N ILE A 176 -4.81 -28.99 -10.03
CA ILE A 176 -3.86 -29.64 -9.11
C ILE A 176 -4.55 -30.80 -8.35
N TYR A 177 -5.72 -30.54 -7.74
CA TYR A 177 -6.46 -31.58 -7.02
C TYR A 177 -6.88 -32.72 -7.96
N SER A 178 -7.34 -32.42 -9.17
CA SER A 178 -7.72 -33.46 -10.15
C SER A 178 -6.52 -34.31 -10.56
N SER A 179 -5.34 -33.72 -10.74
CA SER A 179 -4.11 -34.48 -11.08
C SER A 179 -3.67 -35.40 -9.94
N LEU A 180 -3.81 -34.95 -8.67
CA LEU A 180 -3.47 -35.77 -7.50
C LEU A 180 -4.44 -36.96 -7.33
N LEU A 181 -5.72 -36.76 -7.59
CA LEU A 181 -6.73 -37.83 -7.50
C LEU A 181 -6.56 -38.88 -8.62
N ASN A 182 -6.22 -38.45 -9.82
CA ASN A 182 -6.03 -39.34 -10.98
C ASN A 182 -4.64 -39.98 -11.00
N GLY A 183 -3.66 -39.48 -10.25
CA GLY A 183 -2.29 -40.01 -10.20
C GLY A 183 -2.07 -41.15 -9.20
N ASN A 184 -3.11 -41.56 -8.45
CA ASN A 184 -3.03 -42.63 -7.42
C ASN A 184 -3.48 -44.02 -7.93
N ASP A 185 -3.72 -44.16 -9.26
CA ASP A 185 -4.10 -45.43 -9.89
C ASP A 185 -2.91 -46.06 -10.66
N GLY A 186 -1.69 -46.02 -10.08
CA GLY A 186 -0.48 -46.62 -10.62
C GLY A 186 0.28 -47.47 -9.61
#